data_20079e7d6947db21245f782ca7f2bc1d
#
_entry.id   20079e7d6947db21245f782ca7f2bc1d
#
_cell.length_a   1.000
_cell.length_b   1.000
_cell.length_c   1.000
_cell.angle_alpha   90.00
_cell.angle_beta   90.00
_cell.angle_gamma   90.00
#
_symmetry.space_group_name_H-M   'P 1'
#
loop_
_entity.id
_entity.type
_entity.pdbx_description
1 polymer ?
#
loop_
_entity_poly.entity_id
_entity_poly.type
_entity_poly.pdbx_seq_one_letter_code
_entity_poly.pdbx_strand_id
1 'polypeptide(L)'
;NTSWPGAFAAIHNHITDTPPSSGDIYAAVTFNEGNSNFDTSFVIVPDGSYAIVVTDLGLAKAFVKSYPADIVQGYSPEFPNFIFDQIDIIQAYHTGSSVEGKMQAVSFVLDKYNSGITILKQDSDGNFKAFKVEEKVNQDGSKTYTVIPCNN
;
A
#
# COMPACT_ATOMS: atom_id res chain seq x y z
N ASN A 1 14.99 14.23 -10.45
CA ASN A 1 15.48 14.91 -9.25
C ASN A 1 14.46 15.98 -8.85
N THR A 2 13.42 15.59 -8.15
CA THR A 2 12.35 16.49 -7.67
C THR A 2 12.65 16.94 -6.24
N SER A 3 13.76 17.62 -6.03
CA SER A 3 13.99 18.30 -4.77
C SER A 3 13.30 19.67 -4.82
N TRP A 4 12.02 19.70 -4.55
CA TRP A 4 11.32 20.96 -4.29
C TRP A 4 11.36 21.21 -2.77
N PRO A 5 12.13 22.20 -2.30
CA PRO A 5 12.09 22.59 -0.91
C PRO A 5 10.66 23.00 -0.55
N GLY A 6 10.03 22.28 0.36
CA GLY A 6 8.64 22.52 0.76
C GLY A 6 7.60 21.61 0.12
N ALA A 7 7.98 20.65 -0.74
CA ALA A 7 7.08 19.59 -1.14
C ALA A 7 6.77 18.69 0.09
N PHE A 8 5.49 18.43 0.34
CA PHE A 8 5.03 17.58 1.45
C PHE A 8 4.19 16.40 0.98
N ALA A 9 3.77 16.40 -0.29
CA ALA A 9 3.02 15.30 -0.89
C ALA A 9 3.23 15.25 -2.42
N ALA A 10 2.98 14.09 -3.01
CA ALA A 10 2.80 13.91 -4.46
C ALA A 10 1.37 13.53 -4.77
N ILE A 11 0.96 13.81 -6.01
CA ILE A 11 -0.30 13.33 -6.56
C ILE A 11 -0.08 12.91 -8.01
N HIS A 12 -0.58 11.74 -8.39
CA HIS A 12 -0.64 11.29 -9.77
C HIS A 12 -1.91 10.48 -10.03
N ASN A 13 -2.23 10.24 -11.27
CA ASN A 13 -3.40 9.48 -11.67
C ASN A 13 -3.01 8.24 -12.47
N HIS A 14 -3.76 7.17 -12.28
CA HIS A 14 -3.78 6.03 -13.18
C HIS A 14 -5.00 6.15 -14.09
N ILE A 15 -4.76 6.19 -15.41
CA ILE A 15 -5.82 6.37 -16.43
C ILE A 15 -6.64 5.10 -16.65
N THR A 16 -6.12 3.96 -16.23
CA THR A 16 -6.81 2.67 -16.20
C THR A 16 -7.16 2.34 -14.75
N ASP A 17 -8.10 1.42 -14.56
CA ASP A 17 -8.51 0.98 -13.21
C ASP A 17 -7.43 0.06 -12.59
N THR A 18 -6.22 0.59 -12.49
CA THR A 18 -5.08 -0.06 -11.85
C THR A 18 -4.86 0.55 -10.47
N PRO A 19 -4.83 -0.27 -9.41
CA PRO A 19 -4.59 0.23 -8.05
C PRO A 19 -3.21 0.86 -7.92
N PRO A 20 -2.96 1.60 -6.81
CA PRO A 20 -1.59 1.94 -6.42
C PRO A 20 -0.68 0.73 -6.51
N SER A 21 0.43 0.89 -7.21
CA SER A 21 1.36 -0.20 -7.49
C SER A 21 2.39 -0.36 -6.37
N SER A 22 3.09 -1.48 -6.36
CA SER A 22 4.28 -1.64 -5.51
C SER A 22 5.33 -0.57 -5.81
N GLY A 23 5.49 -0.18 -7.08
CA GLY A 23 6.38 0.91 -7.47
C GLY A 23 6.04 2.25 -6.81
N ASP A 24 4.75 2.56 -6.67
CA ASP A 24 4.29 3.78 -5.97
C ASP A 24 4.65 3.72 -4.47
N ILE A 25 4.56 2.52 -3.86
CA ILE A 25 4.91 2.32 -2.46
C ILE A 25 6.42 2.50 -2.23
N TYR A 26 7.27 1.89 -3.07
CA TYR A 26 8.73 2.07 -2.97
C TYR A 26 9.13 3.52 -3.25
N ALA A 27 8.47 4.19 -4.22
CA ALA A 27 8.71 5.60 -4.52
C ALA A 27 8.35 6.50 -3.34
N ALA A 28 7.22 6.25 -2.65
CA ALA A 28 6.82 7.01 -1.46
C ALA A 28 7.89 6.96 -0.36
N VAL A 29 8.47 5.77 -0.10
CA VAL A 29 9.58 5.62 0.87
C VAL A 29 10.81 6.40 0.41
N THR A 30 11.17 6.33 -0.87
CA THR A 30 12.32 7.05 -1.43
C THR A 30 12.14 8.57 -1.32
N PHE A 31 10.93 9.07 -1.56
CA PHE A 31 10.63 10.51 -1.43
C PHE A 31 10.71 10.96 0.03
N ASN A 32 10.15 10.19 0.96
CA ASN A 32 10.22 10.52 2.38
C ASN A 32 11.67 10.44 2.93
N GLU A 33 12.48 9.50 2.43
CA GLU A 33 13.91 9.44 2.76
C GLU A 33 14.67 10.70 2.29
N GLY A 34 14.34 11.21 1.12
CA GLY A 34 14.92 12.44 0.57
C GLY A 34 14.42 13.73 1.23
N ASN A 35 13.22 13.71 1.79
CA ASN A 35 12.57 14.84 2.46
C ASN A 35 11.55 14.33 3.47
N SER A 36 11.88 14.40 4.75
CA SER A 36 11.04 13.89 5.85
C SER A 36 9.67 14.57 5.98
N ASN A 37 9.45 15.72 5.35
CA ASN A 37 8.14 16.36 5.29
C ASN A 37 7.25 15.76 4.19
N PHE A 38 7.82 14.93 3.32
CA PHE A 38 7.12 14.30 2.21
C PHE A 38 6.70 12.89 2.64
N ASP A 39 5.62 12.78 3.39
CA ASP A 39 5.15 11.52 3.96
C ASP A 39 3.98 10.88 3.21
N THR A 40 3.36 11.60 2.25
CA THR A 40 2.12 11.18 1.60
C THR A 40 2.22 11.23 0.07
N SER A 41 1.81 10.15 -0.60
CA SER A 41 1.61 10.07 -2.04
C SER A 41 0.17 9.72 -2.35
N PHE A 42 -0.53 10.57 -3.12
CA PHE A 42 -1.90 10.33 -3.56
C PHE A 42 -1.91 9.69 -4.94
N VAL A 43 -2.75 8.67 -5.11
CA VAL A 43 -2.99 7.97 -6.37
C VAL A 43 -4.48 8.02 -6.68
N ILE A 44 -4.83 8.66 -7.80
CA ILE A 44 -6.22 8.78 -8.25
C ILE A 44 -6.46 7.71 -9.32
N VAL A 45 -7.50 6.92 -9.12
CA VAL A 45 -7.96 5.90 -10.06
C VAL A 45 -9.46 6.09 -10.34
N PRO A 46 -10.04 5.50 -11.40
CA PRO A 46 -11.48 5.60 -11.65
C PRO A 46 -12.36 5.15 -10.48
N ASP A 47 -11.90 4.15 -9.68
CA ASP A 47 -12.59 3.64 -8.48
C ASP A 47 -12.48 4.55 -7.25
N GLY A 48 -11.68 5.60 -7.28
CA GLY A 48 -11.53 6.56 -6.19
C GLY A 48 -10.11 7.07 -5.97
N SER A 49 -9.88 7.65 -4.81
CA SER A 49 -8.57 8.20 -4.44
C SER A 49 -7.96 7.39 -3.29
N TYR A 50 -6.68 7.08 -3.44
CA TYR A 50 -5.89 6.38 -2.43
C TYR A 50 -4.75 7.27 -1.96
N ALA A 51 -4.29 7.06 -0.72
CA ALA A 51 -3.07 7.67 -0.23
C ALA A 51 -2.13 6.58 0.33
N ILE A 52 -0.87 6.69 -0.01
CA ILE A 52 0.23 5.91 0.56
C ILE A 52 0.91 6.84 1.54
N VAL A 53 0.90 6.48 2.82
CA VAL A 53 1.47 7.30 3.90
C VAL A 53 2.62 6.55 4.55
N VAL A 54 3.79 7.17 4.60
CA VAL A 54 4.92 6.67 5.38
C VAL A 54 4.76 7.17 6.82
N THR A 55 4.26 6.30 7.69
CA THR A 55 3.97 6.60 9.09
C THR A 55 5.19 6.46 10.00
N ASP A 56 6.16 5.64 9.59
CA ASP A 56 7.45 5.47 10.26
C ASP A 56 8.54 5.21 9.22
N LEU A 57 9.38 6.21 8.98
CA LEU A 57 10.47 6.10 7.99
C LEU A 57 11.51 5.03 8.38
N GLY A 58 11.76 4.84 9.67
CA GLY A 58 12.73 3.84 10.12
C GLY A 58 12.27 2.42 9.78
N LEU A 59 11.00 2.13 10.06
CA LEU A 59 10.38 0.86 9.69
C LEU A 59 10.26 0.71 8.16
N ALA A 60 9.88 1.78 7.45
CA ALA A 60 9.75 1.74 6.00
C ALA A 60 11.10 1.43 5.31
N LYS A 61 12.18 2.04 5.77
CA LYS A 61 13.54 1.71 5.28
C LYS A 61 13.95 0.28 5.60
N ALA A 62 13.63 -0.21 6.79
CA ALA A 62 13.91 -1.59 7.18
C ALA A 62 13.12 -2.57 6.29
N PHE A 63 11.85 -2.26 6.00
CA PHE A 63 11.00 -3.04 5.12
C PHE A 63 11.58 -3.10 3.69
N VAL A 64 11.86 -1.97 3.05
CA VAL A 64 12.38 -1.95 1.68
C VAL A 64 13.77 -2.57 1.56
N LYS A 65 14.56 -2.53 2.62
CA LYS A 65 15.86 -3.22 2.68
C LYS A 65 15.71 -4.74 2.79
N SER A 66 14.74 -5.22 3.55
CA SER A 66 14.48 -6.65 3.75
C SER A 66 13.76 -7.28 2.56
N TYR A 67 12.95 -6.49 1.88
CA TYR A 67 12.14 -6.87 0.71
C TYR A 67 12.37 -5.88 -0.44
N PRO A 68 13.59 -5.89 -1.03
CA PRO A 68 13.92 -4.97 -2.13
C PRO A 68 13.02 -5.24 -3.33
N ALA A 69 12.68 -4.18 -4.05
CA ALA A 69 11.85 -4.30 -5.24
C ALA A 69 12.55 -5.16 -6.31
N ASP A 70 11.79 -6.05 -6.92
CA ASP A 70 12.20 -6.72 -8.15
C ASP A 70 12.11 -5.72 -9.31
N ILE A 71 13.23 -5.50 -9.97
CA ILE A 71 13.35 -4.55 -11.07
C ILE A 71 13.58 -5.33 -12.37
N VAL A 72 12.56 -5.32 -13.24
CA VAL A 72 12.64 -5.85 -14.57
C VAL A 72 12.71 -4.69 -15.57
N GLN A 73 13.67 -4.70 -16.47
CA GLN A 73 13.85 -3.62 -17.45
C GLN A 73 12.55 -3.39 -18.25
N GLY A 74 12.06 -2.16 -18.26
CA GLY A 74 10.84 -1.76 -18.99
C GLY A 74 9.54 -1.93 -18.21
N TYR A 75 9.61 -2.39 -16.95
CA TYR A 75 8.46 -2.53 -16.06
C TYR A 75 8.62 -1.69 -14.78
N SER A 76 7.50 -1.37 -14.14
CA SER A 76 7.53 -0.74 -12.82
C SER A 76 8.15 -1.69 -11.79
N PRO A 77 8.84 -1.16 -10.77
CA PRO A 77 9.31 -1.98 -9.65
C PRO A 77 8.15 -2.77 -9.01
N GLU A 78 8.36 -4.04 -8.70
CA GLU A 78 7.35 -4.89 -8.08
C GLU A 78 7.81 -5.38 -6.71
N PHE A 79 6.84 -5.80 -5.86
CA PHE A 79 7.20 -6.54 -4.66
C PHE A 79 7.93 -7.83 -5.03
N PRO A 80 8.92 -8.28 -4.23
CA PRO A 80 9.52 -9.58 -4.45
C PRO A 80 8.44 -10.68 -4.35
N ASN A 81 8.61 -11.76 -5.10
CA ASN A 81 7.62 -12.84 -5.24
C ASN A 81 7.03 -13.28 -3.90
N PHE A 82 7.86 -13.38 -2.86
CA PHE A 82 7.39 -13.78 -1.52
C PHE A 82 6.32 -12.86 -0.94
N ILE A 83 6.40 -11.55 -1.16
CA ILE A 83 5.41 -10.57 -0.71
C ILE A 83 4.20 -10.60 -1.67
N PHE A 84 4.48 -10.66 -2.96
CA PHE A 84 3.47 -10.67 -4.01
C PHE A 84 2.52 -11.87 -3.88
N ASP A 85 3.07 -13.08 -3.69
CA ASP A 85 2.29 -14.32 -3.51
C ASP A 85 1.32 -14.23 -2.32
N GLN A 86 1.75 -13.60 -1.21
CA GLN A 86 0.86 -13.42 -0.06
C GLN A 86 -0.29 -12.46 -0.36
N ILE A 87 -0.01 -11.35 -1.06
CA ILE A 87 -1.04 -10.40 -1.50
C ILE A 87 -2.05 -11.12 -2.40
N ASP A 88 -1.57 -11.87 -3.39
CA ASP A 88 -2.42 -12.58 -4.35
C ASP A 88 -3.30 -13.64 -3.67
N ILE A 89 -2.76 -14.40 -2.73
CA ILE A 89 -3.54 -15.38 -1.96
C ILE A 89 -4.65 -14.68 -1.17
N ILE A 90 -4.33 -13.59 -0.47
CA ILE A 90 -5.33 -12.87 0.33
C ILE A 90 -6.38 -12.24 -0.58
N GLN A 91 -5.97 -11.63 -1.69
CA GLN A 91 -6.88 -11.06 -2.67
C GLN A 91 -7.80 -12.13 -3.28
N ALA A 92 -7.25 -13.24 -3.75
CA ALA A 92 -8.01 -14.28 -4.44
C ALA A 92 -9.06 -14.94 -3.57
N TYR A 93 -8.76 -15.17 -2.30
CA TYR A 93 -9.61 -15.98 -1.42
C TYR A 93 -10.42 -15.17 -0.40
N HIS A 94 -10.10 -13.88 -0.15
CA HIS A 94 -10.68 -13.15 0.97
C HIS A 94 -11.18 -11.75 0.63
N THR A 95 -10.39 -10.93 -0.07
CA THR A 95 -10.74 -9.52 -0.31
C THR A 95 -11.32 -9.25 -1.71
N GLY A 96 -11.16 -10.19 -2.65
CA GLY A 96 -11.74 -10.12 -3.98
C GLY A 96 -10.91 -9.36 -5.01
N SER A 97 -11.30 -9.45 -6.27
CA SER A 97 -10.54 -8.98 -7.44
C SER A 97 -10.71 -7.49 -7.75
N SER A 98 -11.48 -6.74 -6.98
CA SER A 98 -11.61 -5.30 -7.16
C SER A 98 -10.31 -4.56 -6.81
N VAL A 99 -10.18 -3.32 -7.29
CA VAL A 99 -9.07 -2.42 -6.90
C VAL A 99 -9.01 -2.29 -5.37
N GLU A 100 -10.16 -2.07 -4.74
CA GLU A 100 -10.25 -1.99 -3.28
C GLU A 100 -9.82 -3.29 -2.61
N GLY A 101 -10.28 -4.46 -3.10
CA GLY A 101 -9.90 -5.76 -2.55
C GLY A 101 -8.37 -5.99 -2.61
N LYS A 102 -7.72 -5.57 -3.70
CA LYS A 102 -6.27 -5.62 -3.80
C LYS A 102 -5.59 -4.70 -2.78
N MET A 103 -6.09 -3.48 -2.62
CA MET A 103 -5.51 -2.54 -1.64
C MET A 103 -5.71 -3.00 -0.19
N GLN A 104 -6.81 -3.67 0.12
CA GLN A 104 -7.03 -4.32 1.41
C GLN A 104 -6.00 -5.43 1.66
N ALA A 105 -5.73 -6.28 0.67
CA ALA A 105 -4.71 -7.31 0.77
C ALA A 105 -3.30 -6.73 0.93
N VAL A 106 -2.95 -5.70 0.15
CA VAL A 106 -1.68 -4.97 0.28
C VAL A 106 -1.54 -4.36 1.68
N SER A 107 -2.58 -3.67 2.16
CA SER A 107 -2.57 -3.03 3.48
C SER A 107 -2.33 -4.04 4.60
N PHE A 108 -3.00 -5.22 4.54
CA PHE A 108 -2.77 -6.29 5.50
C PHE A 108 -1.32 -6.79 5.49
N VAL A 109 -0.75 -6.99 4.31
CA VAL A 109 0.63 -7.49 4.21
C VAL A 109 1.63 -6.45 4.71
N LEU A 110 1.45 -5.17 4.39
CA LEU A 110 2.29 -4.09 4.90
C LEU A 110 2.23 -3.99 6.44
N ASP A 111 1.05 -4.13 7.03
CA ASP A 111 0.86 -4.14 8.49
C ASP A 111 1.51 -5.38 9.13
N LYS A 112 1.26 -6.57 8.57
CA LYS A 112 1.85 -7.84 9.03
C LYS A 112 3.38 -7.81 9.10
N TYR A 113 4.02 -7.13 8.17
CA TYR A 113 5.48 -6.96 8.12
C TYR A 113 5.97 -5.72 8.86
N ASN A 114 5.08 -5.04 9.59
CA ASN A 114 5.42 -3.83 10.33
C ASN A 114 6.19 -2.82 9.46
N SER A 115 5.66 -2.57 8.26
CA SER A 115 6.37 -1.81 7.22
C SER A 115 6.52 -0.33 7.50
N GLY A 116 5.79 0.24 8.46
CA GLY A 116 5.73 1.68 8.66
C GLY A 116 5.04 2.44 7.52
N ILE A 117 4.23 1.73 6.69
CA ILE A 117 3.51 2.29 5.55
C ILE A 117 2.03 1.93 5.70
N THR A 118 1.16 2.91 5.49
CA THR A 118 -0.29 2.73 5.57
C THR A 118 -0.94 3.13 4.26
N ILE A 119 -1.89 2.33 3.78
CA ILE A 119 -2.74 2.66 2.64
C ILE A 119 -4.08 3.18 3.16
N LEU A 120 -4.49 4.33 2.64
CA LEU A 120 -5.78 4.94 2.92
C LEU A 120 -6.62 4.97 1.65
N LYS A 121 -7.94 4.86 1.80
CA LYS A 121 -8.92 5.14 0.74
C LYS A 121 -9.79 6.32 1.13
N GLN A 122 -10.09 7.19 0.18
CA GLN A 122 -11.04 8.28 0.36
C GLN A 122 -12.48 7.72 0.37
N ASP A 123 -13.25 8.08 1.40
CA ASP A 123 -14.67 7.76 1.51
C ASP A 123 -15.56 8.78 0.76
N SER A 124 -16.88 8.56 0.76
CA SER A 124 -17.86 9.45 0.12
C SER A 124 -17.90 10.86 0.70
N ASP A 125 -17.43 11.03 1.92
CA ASP A 125 -17.42 12.33 2.62
C ASP A 125 -16.10 13.08 2.38
N GLY A 126 -15.17 12.49 1.60
CA GLY A 126 -13.88 13.06 1.28
C GLY A 126 -12.79 12.77 2.31
N ASN A 127 -13.07 11.97 3.34
CA ASN A 127 -12.09 11.62 4.37
C ASN A 127 -11.26 10.40 3.94
N PHE A 128 -9.98 10.39 4.26
CA PHE A 128 -9.12 9.25 4.04
C PHE A 128 -9.12 8.32 5.27
N LYS A 129 -9.43 7.04 5.04
CA LYS A 129 -9.50 6.00 6.08
C LYS A 129 -8.59 4.84 5.74
N ALA A 130 -7.88 4.33 6.76
CA ALA A 130 -7.03 3.16 6.61
C ALA A 130 -7.88 1.90 6.45
N PHE A 131 -7.36 0.95 5.66
CA PHE A 131 -7.89 -0.40 5.68
C PHE A 131 -7.39 -1.13 6.93
N LYS A 132 -8.31 -1.80 7.61
CA LYS A 132 -7.97 -2.73 8.68
C LYS A 132 -8.47 -4.11 8.28
N VAL A 133 -7.56 -5.07 8.18
CA VAL A 133 -7.88 -6.47 7.87
C VAL A 133 -7.37 -7.34 9.01
N GLU A 134 -8.25 -8.15 9.59
CA GLU A 134 -7.91 -9.09 10.65
C GLU A 134 -7.76 -10.50 10.12
N GLU A 135 -6.69 -11.17 10.50
CA GLU A 135 -6.48 -12.60 10.27
C GLU A 135 -7.03 -13.41 11.44
N LYS A 136 -7.82 -14.43 11.13
CA LYS A 136 -8.27 -15.42 12.09
C LYS A 136 -7.80 -16.80 11.66
N VAL A 137 -7.15 -17.51 12.55
CA VAL A 137 -6.79 -18.93 12.34
C VAL A 137 -7.94 -19.80 12.84
N ASN A 138 -8.49 -20.63 11.98
CA ASN A 138 -9.57 -21.56 12.27
C ASN A 138 -9.03 -22.83 12.97
N GLN A 139 -9.94 -23.65 13.51
CA GLN A 139 -9.55 -24.89 14.22
C GLN A 139 -8.85 -25.93 13.33
N ASP A 140 -9.13 -25.89 12.03
CA ASP A 140 -8.49 -26.76 11.01
C ASP A 140 -7.15 -26.21 10.49
N GLY A 141 -6.68 -25.08 11.06
CA GLY A 141 -5.46 -24.40 10.63
C GLY A 141 -5.63 -23.51 9.41
N SER A 142 -6.80 -23.46 8.78
CA SER A 142 -7.09 -22.52 7.71
C SER A 142 -7.16 -21.09 8.25
N LYS A 143 -6.92 -20.10 7.37
CA LYS A 143 -6.97 -18.70 7.73
C LYS A 143 -8.11 -18.01 7.01
N THR A 144 -8.78 -17.14 7.71
CA THR A 144 -9.78 -16.21 7.15
C THR A 144 -9.34 -14.78 7.42
N TYR A 145 -9.65 -13.89 6.47
CA TYR A 145 -9.30 -12.47 6.55
C TYR A 145 -10.59 -11.65 6.46
N THR A 146 -10.78 -10.76 7.39
CA THR A 146 -12.00 -9.93 7.45
C THR A 146 -11.62 -8.47 7.46
N VAL A 147 -12.17 -7.72 6.52
CA VAL A 147 -12.04 -6.26 6.48
C VAL A 147 -12.91 -5.67 7.59
N ILE A 148 -12.30 -4.88 8.44
CA ILE A 148 -13.00 -4.19 9.53
C ILE A 148 -13.18 -2.73 9.11
N PRO A 149 -14.42 -2.21 9.11
CA PRO A 149 -14.66 -0.79 8.93
C PRO A 149 -13.96 -0.02 10.05
N CYS A 150 -13.17 0.99 9.70
CA CYS A 150 -12.63 1.92 10.69
C CYS A 150 -13.82 2.72 11.24
N ASN A 151 -14.34 2.31 12.39
CA ASN A 151 -15.30 3.10 13.14
C ASN A 151 -14.52 4.25 13.81
N ASN A 152 -14.93 5.48 13.51
CA ASN A 152 -14.43 6.68 14.17
C ASN A 152 -14.91 6.71 15.63
#